data_37fae2e4da2cdbe9080bf90df51ddafb
#
_entry.id   37fae2e4da2cdbe9080bf90df51ddafb
#
_cell.length_a   1.000
_cell.length_b   1.000
_cell.length_c   1.000
_cell.angle_alpha   90.00
_cell.angle_beta   90.00
_cell.angle_gamma   90.00
#
_symmetry.space_group_name_H-M   'P 1'
#
loop_
_entity.id
_entity.type
_entity.pdbx_description
1 polymer ?
#
loop_
_entity_poly.entity_id
_entity_poly.type
_entity_poly.pdbx_seq_one_letter_code
_entity_poly.pdbx_strand_id
1 'polypeptide(L)'
;GAGGALFAMRRSLYPTIPIDLLDDMIASISPIFSGHRVVSVPDVYAFERATSDSADEFRRKRRIACRAFNTHRFLAPQLRTMGLLNRFKYVSHKYIRWFSAAFLLLWLLFTFIAIVSLAGIVAATVTALAGVLLLVLGLRFNLPLIGTLVEIFMSILATGLGVLEALAGRSYQTWTPAKSRRD
;
A
#
# COMPACT_ATOMS: atom_id res chain seq x y z
N GLY A 1 -10.69 -4.41 7.50
CA GLY A 1 -11.49 -4.60 6.28
C GLY A 1 -11.32 -6.02 5.75
N ALA A 2 -12.17 -6.44 4.83
CA ALA A 2 -12.02 -7.74 4.17
C ALA A 2 -10.66 -7.81 3.46
N GLY A 3 -10.00 -8.96 3.55
CA GLY A 3 -8.90 -9.28 2.65
C GLY A 3 -9.46 -9.63 1.28
N GLY A 4 -8.81 -9.19 0.19
CA GLY A 4 -9.28 -9.45 -1.16
C GLY A 4 -9.36 -10.93 -1.55
N ALA A 5 -8.75 -11.83 -0.75
CA ALA A 5 -8.70 -13.25 -1.07
C ALA A 5 -10.03 -14.00 -0.80
N LEU A 6 -10.67 -13.70 0.33
CA LEU A 6 -11.93 -14.37 0.71
C LEU A 6 -12.75 -13.49 1.64
N PHE A 7 -13.99 -13.21 1.28
CA PHE A 7 -14.98 -12.61 2.16
C PHE A 7 -16.40 -13.05 1.79
N ALA A 8 -17.31 -13.02 2.76
CA ALA A 8 -18.72 -13.25 2.52
C ALA A 8 -19.52 -12.08 3.07
N MET A 9 -20.59 -11.69 2.37
CA MET A 9 -21.50 -10.66 2.83
C MET A 9 -22.92 -10.95 2.36
N ARG A 10 -23.90 -10.37 3.04
CA ARG A 10 -25.31 -10.45 2.62
C ARG A 10 -25.49 -9.74 1.28
N ARG A 11 -26.18 -10.39 0.34
CA ARG A 11 -26.44 -9.83 -0.99
C ARG A 11 -27.11 -8.45 -0.94
N SER A 12 -28.00 -8.23 -0.01
CA SER A 12 -28.70 -6.94 0.18
C SER A 12 -27.78 -5.79 0.60
N LEU A 13 -26.58 -6.09 1.12
CA LEU A 13 -25.58 -5.11 1.53
C LEU A 13 -24.47 -4.90 0.47
N TYR A 14 -24.50 -5.70 -0.61
CA TYR A 14 -23.48 -5.59 -1.66
C TYR A 14 -23.70 -4.33 -2.50
N PRO A 15 -22.79 -3.36 -2.47
CA PRO A 15 -22.96 -2.10 -3.20
C PRO A 15 -22.68 -2.28 -4.69
N THR A 16 -23.18 -1.37 -5.50
CA THR A 16 -22.68 -1.21 -6.89
C THR A 16 -21.27 -0.66 -6.89
N ILE A 17 -20.35 -1.37 -7.51
CA ILE A 17 -18.93 -1.04 -7.49
C ILE A 17 -18.47 -0.64 -8.89
N PRO A 18 -17.94 0.59 -9.08
CA PRO A 18 -17.31 1.00 -10.33
C PRO A 18 -16.09 0.12 -10.65
N ILE A 19 -15.88 -0.21 -11.92
CA ILE A 19 -14.89 -1.18 -12.40
C ILE A 19 -13.43 -0.76 -12.13
N ASP A 20 -13.19 0.52 -12.01
CA ASP A 20 -11.87 1.13 -11.78
C ASP A 20 -11.51 1.27 -10.29
N LEU A 21 -12.44 0.93 -9.38
CA LEU A 21 -12.25 1.02 -7.95
C LEU A 21 -11.94 -0.35 -7.32
N LEU A 22 -11.49 -0.34 -6.07
CA LEU A 22 -11.18 -1.54 -5.30
C LEU A 22 -12.46 -2.11 -4.67
N ASP A 23 -12.89 -3.25 -5.18
CA ASP A 23 -14.10 -3.96 -4.80
C ASP A 23 -14.07 -4.43 -3.34
N ASP A 24 -12.99 -5.07 -2.90
CA ASP A 24 -12.79 -5.53 -1.52
C ASP A 24 -12.84 -4.38 -0.51
N MET A 25 -12.28 -3.23 -0.87
CA MET A 25 -12.31 -2.04 -0.03
C MET A 25 -13.73 -1.48 0.09
N ILE A 26 -14.45 -1.33 -1.02
CA ILE A 26 -15.84 -0.84 -1.02
C ILE A 26 -16.74 -1.81 -0.29
N ALA A 27 -16.68 -3.10 -0.63
CA ALA A 27 -17.48 -4.14 -0.01
C ALA A 27 -17.27 -4.23 1.52
N SER A 28 -16.03 -3.99 1.99
CA SER A 28 -15.75 -4.03 3.44
C SER A 28 -16.10 -2.75 4.21
N ILE A 29 -16.17 -1.60 3.54
CA ILE A 29 -16.43 -0.32 4.22
C ILE A 29 -17.90 0.06 4.13
N SER A 30 -18.58 -0.21 3.01
CA SER A 30 -19.98 0.18 2.80
C SER A 30 -20.94 -0.32 3.88
N PRO A 31 -20.86 -1.58 4.39
CA PRO A 31 -21.72 -2.03 5.47
C PRO A 31 -21.60 -1.23 6.76
N ILE A 32 -20.42 -0.65 7.01
CA ILE A 32 -20.16 0.17 8.21
C ILE A 32 -20.99 1.45 8.17
N PHE A 33 -21.21 2.03 6.99
CA PHE A 33 -22.05 3.22 6.82
C PHE A 33 -23.52 2.94 7.15
N SER A 34 -23.95 1.67 6.98
CA SER A 34 -25.31 1.21 7.31
C SER A 34 -25.42 0.61 8.73
N GLY A 35 -24.44 0.86 9.60
CA GLY A 35 -24.44 0.39 10.99
C GLY A 35 -24.08 -1.08 11.20
N HIS A 36 -23.66 -1.78 10.14
CA HIS A 36 -23.24 -3.19 10.22
C HIS A 36 -21.78 -3.33 10.62
N ARG A 37 -21.39 -4.52 11.07
CA ARG A 37 -20.02 -4.84 11.48
C ARG A 37 -19.37 -5.78 10.48
N VAL A 38 -18.09 -5.58 10.24
CA VAL A 38 -17.20 -6.52 9.55
C VAL A 38 -16.44 -7.29 10.61
N VAL A 39 -16.57 -8.61 10.60
CA VAL A 39 -15.93 -9.51 11.55
C VAL A 39 -14.90 -10.38 10.84
N SER A 40 -13.82 -10.73 11.53
CA SER A 40 -12.86 -11.73 11.07
C SER A 40 -13.24 -13.08 11.68
N VAL A 41 -13.24 -14.11 10.86
CA VAL A 41 -13.52 -15.50 11.29
C VAL A 41 -12.19 -16.23 11.32
N PRO A 42 -11.66 -16.61 12.51
CA PRO A 42 -10.30 -17.15 12.64
C PRO A 42 -10.13 -18.53 12.00
N ASP A 43 -11.21 -19.30 11.84
CA ASP A 43 -11.18 -20.69 11.33
C ASP A 43 -11.38 -20.78 9.81
N VAL A 44 -11.41 -19.62 9.10
CA VAL A 44 -11.57 -19.59 7.65
C VAL A 44 -10.29 -19.09 7.00
N TYR A 45 -9.67 -19.93 6.18
CA TYR A 45 -8.40 -19.67 5.52
C TYR A 45 -8.55 -19.68 4.01
N ALA A 46 -7.84 -18.79 3.35
CA ALA A 46 -7.63 -18.81 1.90
C ALA A 46 -6.13 -18.90 1.63
N PHE A 47 -5.73 -19.83 0.77
CA PHE A 47 -4.35 -19.96 0.32
C PHE A 47 -4.19 -19.23 -1.01
N GLU A 48 -3.29 -18.26 -1.04
CA GLU A 48 -2.93 -17.52 -2.25
C GLU A 48 -1.48 -17.78 -2.60
N ARG A 49 -1.20 -18.01 -3.88
CA ARG A 49 0.18 -18.20 -4.34
C ARG A 49 0.90 -16.85 -4.30
N ALA A 50 2.08 -16.83 -3.67
CA ALA A 50 2.93 -15.65 -3.67
C ALA A 50 3.48 -15.40 -5.08
N THR A 51 3.63 -14.13 -5.44
CA THR A 51 4.33 -13.72 -6.65
C THR A 51 5.82 -14.03 -6.51
N SER A 52 6.40 -14.66 -7.54
CA SER A 52 7.82 -15.03 -7.55
C SER A 52 8.74 -13.90 -8.04
N ASP A 53 8.20 -12.84 -8.62
CA ASP A 53 8.95 -11.74 -9.22
C ASP A 53 8.69 -10.43 -8.47
N SER A 54 9.77 -9.82 -7.97
CA SER A 54 9.74 -8.52 -7.26
C SER A 54 9.21 -7.38 -8.14
N ALA A 55 9.47 -7.42 -9.46
CA ALA A 55 8.97 -6.42 -10.38
C ALA A 55 7.44 -6.54 -10.59
N ASP A 56 6.91 -7.76 -10.63
CA ASP A 56 5.46 -8.01 -10.68
C ASP A 56 4.79 -7.54 -9.38
N GLU A 57 5.40 -7.82 -8.24
CA GLU A 57 4.89 -7.37 -6.94
C GLU A 57 4.90 -5.84 -6.82
N PHE A 58 5.94 -5.18 -7.31
CA PHE A 58 6.01 -3.72 -7.37
C PHE A 58 4.87 -3.15 -8.22
N ARG A 59 4.66 -3.68 -9.43
CA ARG A 59 3.56 -3.27 -10.32
C ARG A 59 2.19 -3.50 -9.66
N ARG A 60 2.02 -4.64 -9.01
CA ARG A 60 0.80 -5.00 -8.28
C ARG A 60 0.51 -4.00 -7.16
N LYS A 61 1.48 -3.71 -6.29
CA LYS A 61 1.34 -2.77 -5.16
C LYS A 61 1.04 -1.36 -5.64
N ARG A 62 1.74 -0.87 -6.68
CA ARG A 62 1.50 0.44 -7.28
C ARG A 62 0.07 0.58 -7.81
N ARG A 63 -0.41 -0.41 -8.55
CA ARG A 63 -1.78 -0.45 -9.06
C ARG A 63 -2.81 -0.49 -7.93
N ILE A 64 -2.61 -1.36 -6.92
CA ILE A 64 -3.51 -1.45 -5.75
C ILE A 64 -3.56 -0.12 -5.02
N ALA A 65 -2.43 0.54 -4.79
CA ALA A 65 -2.38 1.84 -4.13
C ALA A 65 -3.13 2.92 -4.92
N CYS A 66 -2.98 2.97 -6.24
CA CYS A 66 -3.71 3.90 -7.10
C CYS A 66 -5.23 3.67 -7.02
N ARG A 67 -5.68 2.43 -7.18
CA ARG A 67 -7.11 2.08 -7.06
C ARG A 67 -7.65 2.35 -5.65
N ALA A 68 -6.88 2.03 -4.59
CA ALA A 68 -7.28 2.27 -3.21
C ALA A 68 -7.46 3.76 -2.91
N PHE A 69 -6.56 4.60 -3.42
CA PHE A 69 -6.67 6.04 -3.25
C PHE A 69 -7.85 6.64 -4.03
N ASN A 70 -8.10 6.19 -5.26
CA ASN A 70 -9.29 6.56 -6.03
C ASN A 70 -10.57 6.11 -5.30
N THR A 71 -10.58 4.90 -4.73
CA THR A 71 -11.69 4.40 -3.90
C THR A 71 -11.89 5.28 -2.65
N HIS A 72 -10.82 5.73 -2.01
CA HIS A 72 -10.92 6.67 -0.90
C HIS A 72 -11.58 7.99 -1.32
N ARG A 73 -11.17 8.55 -2.46
CA ARG A 73 -11.78 9.79 -2.99
C ARG A 73 -13.27 9.59 -3.29
N PHE A 74 -13.64 8.46 -3.88
CA PHE A 74 -15.03 8.10 -4.14
C PHE A 74 -15.87 7.97 -2.86
N LEU A 75 -15.31 7.35 -1.81
CA LEU A 75 -15.99 7.17 -0.53
C LEU A 75 -15.87 8.38 0.41
N ALA A 76 -15.13 9.42 0.04
CA ALA A 76 -14.83 10.55 0.94
C ALA A 76 -16.07 11.21 1.56
N PRO A 77 -17.21 11.40 0.86
CA PRO A 77 -18.42 11.92 1.46
C PRO A 77 -18.94 11.05 2.61
N GLN A 78 -19.03 9.73 2.40
CA GLN A 78 -19.50 8.78 3.40
C GLN A 78 -18.50 8.59 4.56
N LEU A 79 -17.20 8.67 4.29
CA LEU A 79 -16.16 8.59 5.32
C LEU A 79 -16.24 9.74 6.32
N ARG A 80 -16.72 10.91 5.91
CA ARG A 80 -16.92 12.07 6.79
C ARG A 80 -18.05 11.87 7.80
N THR A 81 -19.04 11.04 7.48
CA THR A 81 -20.18 10.73 8.35
C THR A 81 -19.90 9.58 9.33
N MET A 82 -18.73 8.95 9.23
CA MET A 82 -18.33 7.87 10.15
C MET A 82 -18.19 8.36 11.58
N GLY A 83 -18.63 7.56 12.54
CA GLY A 83 -18.35 7.77 13.96
C GLY A 83 -16.85 7.81 14.25
N LEU A 84 -16.45 8.56 15.27
CA LEU A 84 -15.05 8.86 15.59
C LEU A 84 -14.14 7.64 15.66
N LEU A 85 -14.58 6.54 16.29
CA LEU A 85 -13.79 5.32 16.43
C LEU A 85 -13.51 4.65 15.08
N ASN A 86 -14.52 4.54 14.21
CA ASN A 86 -14.37 3.94 12.88
C ASN A 86 -13.50 4.83 11.98
N ARG A 87 -13.66 6.14 12.08
CA ARG A 87 -12.84 7.13 11.38
C ARG A 87 -11.37 7.04 11.82
N PHE A 88 -11.12 6.96 13.13
CA PHE A 88 -9.77 6.78 13.67
C PHE A 88 -9.13 5.48 13.14
N LYS A 89 -9.85 4.35 13.20
CA LYS A 89 -9.37 3.07 12.65
C LYS A 89 -9.06 3.18 11.15
N TYR A 90 -9.94 3.82 10.39
CA TYR A 90 -9.73 4.01 8.96
C TYR A 90 -8.49 4.86 8.66
N VAL A 91 -8.35 6.00 9.32
CA VAL A 91 -7.23 6.92 9.13
C VAL A 91 -5.91 6.24 9.52
N SER A 92 -5.84 5.63 10.69
CA SER A 92 -4.61 4.99 11.20
C SER A 92 -4.16 3.81 10.34
N HIS A 93 -5.09 2.94 9.91
CA HIS A 93 -4.72 1.69 9.25
C HIS A 93 -4.69 1.77 7.72
N LYS A 94 -5.35 2.76 7.12
CA LYS A 94 -5.40 2.90 5.65
C LYS A 94 -4.83 4.24 5.18
N TYR A 95 -5.38 5.36 5.65
CA TYR A 95 -5.05 6.67 5.10
C TYR A 95 -3.58 7.06 5.32
N ILE A 96 -3.08 6.97 6.56
CA ILE A 96 -1.68 7.34 6.89
C ILE A 96 -0.68 6.51 6.08
N ARG A 97 -0.98 5.23 5.85
CA ARG A 97 -0.10 4.33 5.11
C ARG A 97 0.17 4.78 3.67
N TRP A 98 -0.74 5.51 3.04
CA TRP A 98 -0.52 6.03 1.68
C TRP A 98 0.53 7.15 1.63
N PHE A 99 0.80 7.78 2.76
CA PHE A 99 1.82 8.82 2.88
C PHE A 99 3.17 8.30 3.37
N SER A 100 3.32 6.97 3.51
CA SER A 100 4.57 6.36 3.97
C SER A 100 5.79 6.76 3.12
N ALA A 101 5.61 6.93 1.80
CA ALA A 101 6.68 7.41 0.92
C ALA A 101 7.09 8.86 1.23
N ALA A 102 6.14 9.74 1.53
CA ALA A 102 6.43 11.11 1.92
C ALA A 102 7.15 11.16 3.27
N PHE A 103 6.71 10.37 4.25
CA PHE A 103 7.39 10.27 5.54
C PHE A 103 8.81 9.71 5.41
N LEU A 104 9.01 8.71 4.54
CA LEU A 104 10.34 8.17 4.26
C LEU A 104 11.25 9.24 3.64
N LEU A 105 10.75 10.00 2.66
CA LEU A 105 11.53 11.08 2.03
C LEU A 105 11.89 12.18 3.02
N LEU A 106 10.95 12.59 3.86
CA LEU A 106 11.21 13.57 4.93
C LEU A 106 12.25 13.04 5.93
N TRP A 107 12.12 11.76 6.33
CA TRP A 107 13.08 11.13 7.24
C TRP A 107 14.49 11.10 6.62
N LEU A 108 14.61 10.70 5.35
CA LEU A 108 15.90 10.71 4.64
C LEU A 108 16.48 12.13 4.53
N LEU A 109 15.63 13.11 4.22
CA LEU A 109 16.04 14.52 4.13
C LEU A 109 16.57 15.04 5.47
N PHE A 110 15.81 14.84 6.55
CA PHE A 110 16.24 15.29 7.87
C PHE A 110 17.47 14.55 8.37
N THR A 111 17.61 13.24 8.08
CA THR A 111 18.82 12.47 8.38
C THR A 111 20.02 13.04 7.62
N PHE A 112 19.86 13.34 6.34
CA PHE A 112 20.92 13.96 5.54
C PHE A 112 21.35 15.32 6.12
N ILE A 113 20.39 16.21 6.42
CA ILE A 113 20.64 17.52 7.03
C ILE A 113 21.37 17.36 8.39
N ALA A 114 20.93 16.42 9.23
CA ALA A 114 21.56 16.16 10.52
C ALA A 114 23.03 15.70 10.36
N ILE A 115 23.30 14.79 9.41
CA ILE A 115 24.68 14.35 9.16
C ILE A 115 25.54 15.49 8.62
N VAL A 116 25.00 16.32 7.72
CA VAL A 116 25.71 17.52 7.23
C VAL A 116 26.08 18.45 8.39
N SER A 117 25.15 18.69 9.31
CA SER A 117 25.35 19.57 10.46
C SER A 117 26.35 19.03 11.48
N LEU A 118 26.38 17.71 11.68
CA LEU A 118 27.22 17.08 12.70
C LEU A 118 28.62 16.65 12.18
N ALA A 119 28.72 16.19 10.93
CA ALA A 119 29.91 15.57 10.37
C ALA A 119 30.32 16.13 9.00
N GLY A 120 29.60 17.12 8.48
CA GLY A 120 29.90 17.79 7.22
C GLY A 120 29.33 17.08 5.98
N ILE A 121 29.36 17.81 4.86
CA ILE A 121 28.75 17.36 3.59
C ILE A 121 29.41 16.09 3.03
N VAL A 122 30.70 15.89 3.22
CA VAL A 122 31.40 14.71 2.72
C VAL A 122 30.86 13.44 3.41
N ALA A 123 30.73 13.47 4.74
CA ALA A 123 30.17 12.34 5.50
C ALA A 123 28.72 12.03 5.09
N ALA A 124 27.90 13.05 4.90
CA ALA A 124 26.52 12.89 4.44
C ALA A 124 26.45 12.25 3.05
N THR A 125 27.31 12.70 2.12
CA THR A 125 27.36 12.15 0.77
C THR A 125 27.84 10.70 0.76
N VAL A 126 28.88 10.38 1.52
CA VAL A 126 29.39 9.00 1.64
C VAL A 126 28.30 8.07 2.24
N THR A 127 27.61 8.52 3.27
CA THR A 127 26.49 7.75 3.88
C THR A 127 25.36 7.52 2.88
N ALA A 128 24.98 8.55 2.12
CA ALA A 128 23.94 8.42 1.10
C ALA A 128 24.35 7.43 -0.01
N LEU A 129 25.58 7.52 -0.51
CA LEU A 129 26.12 6.59 -1.51
C LEU A 129 26.20 5.15 -0.98
N ALA A 130 26.62 4.96 0.26
CA ALA A 130 26.63 3.65 0.91
C ALA A 130 25.21 3.07 1.01
N GLY A 131 24.19 3.88 1.35
CA GLY A 131 22.79 3.48 1.35
C GLY A 131 22.29 3.03 -0.03
N VAL A 132 22.62 3.80 -1.07
CA VAL A 132 22.27 3.42 -2.46
C VAL A 132 22.99 2.12 -2.86
N LEU A 133 24.28 1.96 -2.53
CA LEU A 133 25.02 0.74 -2.81
C LEU A 133 24.39 -0.47 -2.12
N LEU A 134 24.00 -0.35 -0.85
CA LEU A 134 23.31 -1.42 -0.12
C LEU A 134 21.98 -1.80 -0.76
N LEU A 135 21.21 -0.82 -1.25
CA LEU A 135 19.97 -1.09 -2.00
C LEU A 135 20.25 -1.88 -3.28
N VAL A 136 21.26 -1.48 -4.06
CA VAL A 136 21.65 -2.16 -5.30
C VAL A 136 22.13 -3.59 -5.02
N LEU A 137 22.96 -3.79 -3.99
CA LEU A 137 23.43 -5.11 -3.58
C LEU A 137 22.26 -5.99 -3.10
N GLY A 138 21.34 -5.42 -2.33
CA GLY A 138 20.13 -6.15 -1.87
C GLY A 138 19.24 -6.60 -3.02
N LEU A 139 19.04 -5.77 -4.05
CA LEU A 139 18.31 -6.13 -5.26
C LEU A 139 19.02 -7.20 -6.09
N ARG A 140 20.38 -7.20 -6.09
CA ARG A 140 21.16 -8.11 -6.94
C ARG A 140 21.40 -9.49 -6.32
N PHE A 141 21.61 -9.56 -5.00
CA PHE A 141 22.13 -10.77 -4.34
C PHE A 141 21.12 -11.44 -3.38
N ASN A 142 19.89 -10.95 -3.28
CA ASN A 142 18.82 -11.53 -2.43
C ASN A 142 19.30 -11.91 -1.00
N LEU A 143 20.12 -11.07 -0.40
CA LEU A 143 20.60 -11.29 0.97
C LEU A 143 19.40 -11.22 1.95
N PRO A 144 19.20 -12.20 2.85
CA PRO A 144 17.94 -12.34 3.60
C PRO A 144 17.49 -11.07 4.34
N LEU A 145 18.37 -10.42 5.10
CA LEU A 145 18.05 -9.18 5.84
C LEU A 145 17.97 -7.97 4.91
N ILE A 146 18.94 -7.80 4.01
CA ILE A 146 19.00 -6.66 3.09
C ILE A 146 17.85 -6.78 2.07
N GLY A 147 17.56 -7.98 1.59
CA GLY A 147 16.44 -8.24 0.68
C GLY A 147 15.11 -7.83 1.30
N THR A 148 14.85 -8.20 2.56
CA THR A 148 13.63 -7.77 3.25
C THR A 148 13.52 -6.26 3.38
N LEU A 149 14.60 -5.57 3.75
CA LEU A 149 14.62 -4.09 3.82
C LEU A 149 14.37 -3.46 2.45
N VAL A 150 14.99 -4.01 1.40
CA VAL A 150 14.77 -3.56 0.02
C VAL A 150 13.31 -3.76 -0.41
N GLU A 151 12.71 -4.91 -0.10
CA GLU A 151 11.30 -5.18 -0.40
C GLU A 151 10.35 -4.21 0.33
N ILE A 152 10.63 -3.89 1.60
CA ILE A 152 9.88 -2.88 2.36
C ILE A 152 10.01 -1.52 1.68
N PHE A 153 11.23 -1.10 1.35
CA PHE A 153 11.52 0.15 0.67
C PHE A 153 10.78 0.25 -0.68
N MET A 154 10.90 -0.79 -1.52
CA MET A 154 10.22 -0.87 -2.81
C MET A 154 8.69 -0.87 -2.66
N SER A 155 8.15 -1.47 -1.59
CA SER A 155 6.71 -1.43 -1.28
C SER A 155 6.23 -0.03 -0.93
N ILE A 156 7.03 0.72 -0.16
CA ILE A 156 6.75 2.12 0.18
C ILE A 156 6.76 2.99 -1.08
N LEU A 157 7.79 2.84 -1.93
CA LEU A 157 7.87 3.56 -3.20
C LEU A 157 6.72 3.23 -4.14
N ALA A 158 6.39 1.94 -4.30
CA ALA A 158 5.27 1.52 -5.13
C ALA A 158 3.94 2.14 -4.65
N THR A 159 3.73 2.19 -3.32
CA THR A 159 2.54 2.81 -2.73
C THR A 159 2.51 4.31 -3.02
N GLY A 160 3.62 5.03 -2.81
CA GLY A 160 3.72 6.45 -3.09
C GLY A 160 3.47 6.79 -4.57
N LEU A 161 4.10 6.04 -5.49
CA LEU A 161 3.88 6.20 -6.93
C LEU A 161 2.42 5.93 -7.32
N GLY A 162 1.79 4.90 -6.75
CA GLY A 162 0.38 4.64 -6.99
C GLY A 162 -0.53 5.77 -6.54
N VAL A 163 -0.24 6.39 -5.39
CA VAL A 163 -0.98 7.57 -4.91
C VAL A 163 -0.77 8.77 -5.84
N LEU A 164 0.46 9.03 -6.28
CA LEU A 164 0.75 10.11 -7.24
C LEU A 164 0.02 9.90 -8.57
N GLU A 165 -0.06 8.67 -9.06
CA GLU A 165 -0.84 8.35 -10.25
C GLU A 165 -2.34 8.62 -10.07
N ALA A 166 -2.90 8.27 -8.92
CA ALA A 166 -4.29 8.58 -8.60
C ALA A 166 -4.54 10.10 -8.52
N LEU A 167 -3.61 10.85 -7.94
CA LEU A 167 -3.66 12.32 -7.91
C LEU A 167 -3.57 12.93 -9.31
N ALA A 168 -2.79 12.31 -10.21
CA ALA A 168 -2.69 12.67 -11.63
C ALA A 168 -3.90 12.21 -12.47
N GLY A 169 -4.95 11.66 -11.84
CA GLY A 169 -6.18 11.23 -12.52
C GLY A 169 -6.09 9.87 -13.22
N ARG A 170 -5.04 9.09 -12.98
CA ARG A 170 -4.95 7.73 -13.54
C ARG A 170 -5.91 6.77 -12.84
N SER A 171 -6.46 5.82 -13.60
CA SER A 171 -7.23 4.69 -13.11
C SER A 171 -6.79 3.40 -13.81
N TYR A 172 -6.99 2.27 -13.13
CA TYR A 172 -6.66 0.94 -13.66
C TYR A 172 -7.95 0.12 -13.76
N GLN A 173 -8.45 -0.08 -14.98
CA GLN A 173 -9.67 -0.86 -15.25
C GLN A 173 -9.36 -2.35 -15.46
N THR A 174 -8.23 -2.63 -16.12
CA THR A 174 -7.79 -3.99 -16.42
C THR A 174 -6.44 -4.29 -15.79
N TRP A 175 -6.14 -5.57 -15.56
CA TRP A 175 -4.86 -5.99 -15.08
C TRP A 175 -4.44 -7.33 -15.71
N THR A 176 -3.15 -7.47 -15.94
CA THR A 176 -2.57 -8.75 -16.33
C THR A 176 -2.21 -9.50 -15.05
N PRO A 177 -2.71 -10.72 -14.83
CA PRO A 177 -2.33 -11.53 -13.68
C PRO A 177 -0.81 -11.68 -13.60
N ALA A 178 -0.25 -11.63 -12.39
CA ALA A 178 1.14 -12.00 -12.19
C ALA A 178 1.35 -13.45 -12.63
N LYS A 179 2.46 -13.73 -13.29
CA LYS A 179 2.82 -15.10 -13.65
C LYS A 179 3.01 -15.89 -12.35
N SER A 180 2.07 -16.78 -12.03
CA SER A 180 2.28 -17.72 -10.95
C SER A 180 3.40 -18.69 -11.33
N ARG A 181 4.26 -19.04 -10.38
CA ARG A 181 5.22 -20.13 -10.55
C ARG A 181 4.42 -21.38 -10.93
N ARG A 182 4.61 -21.88 -12.16
CA ARG A 182 4.16 -23.21 -12.53
C ARG A 182 5.25 -24.14 -11.98
N ASP A 183 4.87 -24.98 -11.02
CA ASP A 183 5.69 -26.11 -10.58
C ASP A 183 5.78 -27.13 -11.70
#